data_35a34296d75e8058f739922824d952ae
#
_entry.id   35a34296d75e8058f739922824d952ae
#
_cell.length_a   1.000
_cell.length_b   1.000
_cell.length_c   1.000
_cell.angle_alpha   90.00
_cell.angle_beta   90.00
_cell.angle_gamma   90.00
#
_symmetry.space_group_name_H-M   'P 1'
#
loop_
_entity.id
_entity.type
_entity.pdbx_description
1 polymer ?
#
loop_
_entity_poly.entity_id
_entity_poly.type
_entity_poly.pdbx_seq_one_letter_code
_entity_poly.pdbx_strand_id
1 'polypeptide(L)'
;PGELSQVEAPTATATTVAVGGSVLTGSCPAGTNVSTDTAIAGNTVCAISGVIKEDLTLTDNVIWRLLGKVEVGADIGGDGSKTGGDAAVLNIPAGVTIIAKTTDDYIVVHRGSKIEAKGTASKPIVFTHSTVLDGTITNASTARGLWGGVVILGRAPINKCSNELRGTAGCEKAVEGSTDAIMGGALPGDNSGTLRFVRVEHAGYEIFPGNELNGITFGAVGSGTTVDYVQVHNNEDDCVEFFGGTVNVKHLVCTNAGDDNLDIDWGYTGKMQYVLVAQSTLDSRGDHIVESDNVNSDAAVGYLTTPRSSPKIANFTFISNGQDDAIKLKE
;
A
#
# COMPACT_ATOMS: atom_id res chain seq x y z
N PRO A 1 15.82 -42.50 5.48
CA PRO A 1 15.89 -41.07 5.34
C PRO A 1 15.83 -40.77 3.84
N GLY A 2 14.68 -40.32 3.35
CA GLY A 2 14.50 -39.94 1.96
C GLY A 2 15.08 -38.53 1.78
N GLU A 3 15.95 -38.37 0.79
CA GLU A 3 16.38 -37.07 0.34
C GLU A 3 15.15 -36.29 -0.13
N LEU A 4 14.91 -35.12 0.50
CA LEU A 4 14.00 -34.13 -0.02
C LEU A 4 14.65 -33.61 -1.31
N SER A 5 14.09 -33.96 -2.47
CA SER A 5 14.49 -33.32 -3.72
C SER A 5 14.28 -31.83 -3.59
N GLN A 6 15.33 -31.04 -3.82
CA GLN A 6 15.23 -29.61 -3.90
C GLN A 6 14.22 -29.26 -4.99
N VAL A 7 13.11 -28.66 -4.58
CA VAL A 7 12.21 -27.99 -5.51
C VAL A 7 12.97 -26.74 -5.95
N GLU A 8 13.47 -26.73 -7.17
CA GLU A 8 14.01 -25.49 -7.73
C GLU A 8 12.95 -24.39 -7.61
N ALA A 9 13.29 -23.31 -6.94
CA ALA A 9 12.43 -22.13 -6.90
C ALA A 9 12.10 -21.75 -8.36
N PRO A 10 10.83 -21.52 -8.67
CA PRO A 10 10.48 -21.08 -10.01
C PRO A 10 11.28 -19.81 -10.28
N THR A 11 12.10 -19.82 -11.30
CA THR A 11 12.76 -18.62 -11.79
C THR A 11 11.64 -17.65 -12.11
N ALA A 12 11.46 -16.65 -11.25
CA ALA A 12 10.50 -15.58 -11.49
C ALA A 12 11.03 -14.83 -12.71
N THR A 13 10.64 -15.28 -13.89
CA THR A 13 10.82 -14.49 -15.09
C THR A 13 10.00 -13.23 -14.81
N ALA A 14 10.68 -12.08 -14.65
CA ALA A 14 10.02 -10.80 -14.60
C ALA A 14 9.12 -10.74 -15.83
N THR A 15 7.86 -11.05 -15.63
CA THR A 15 6.85 -10.83 -16.65
C THR A 15 6.73 -9.33 -16.68
N THR A 16 7.54 -8.68 -17.54
CA THR A 16 7.17 -7.35 -17.99
C THR A 16 5.68 -7.43 -18.24
N VAL A 17 4.90 -6.62 -17.53
CA VAL A 17 3.53 -6.40 -17.93
C VAL A 17 3.64 -5.81 -19.32
N ALA A 18 3.78 -6.71 -20.31
CA ALA A 18 3.46 -6.34 -21.65
C ALA A 18 2.02 -5.84 -21.50
N VAL A 19 1.81 -4.55 -21.62
CA VAL A 19 0.53 -4.02 -22.06
C VAL A 19 0.37 -4.63 -23.44
N GLY A 20 0.09 -5.94 -23.47
CA GLY A 20 -0.12 -6.77 -24.66
C GLY A 20 -1.51 -6.52 -25.18
N GLY A 21 -1.79 -5.26 -25.40
CA GLY A 21 -3.04 -4.74 -25.91
C GLY A 21 -2.77 -3.65 -26.93
N SER A 22 -3.78 -3.34 -27.71
CA SER A 22 -3.81 -2.16 -28.58
C SER A 22 -3.40 -0.92 -27.79
N VAL A 23 -2.66 -0.01 -28.43
CA VAL A 23 -2.33 1.30 -27.85
C VAL A 23 -3.62 1.96 -27.35
N LEU A 24 -3.60 2.45 -26.10
CA LEU A 24 -4.74 3.13 -25.50
C LEU A 24 -4.83 4.56 -26.03
N THR A 25 -5.89 4.86 -26.77
CA THR A 25 -6.10 6.15 -27.47
C THR A 25 -7.32 6.90 -26.97
N GLY A 26 -7.77 6.62 -25.75
CA GLY A 26 -8.86 7.36 -25.11
C GLY A 26 -8.54 8.83 -24.93
N SER A 27 -9.50 9.61 -24.47
CA SER A 27 -9.31 11.01 -24.08
C SER A 27 -9.40 11.17 -22.57
N CYS A 28 -8.70 12.14 -22.02
CA CYS A 28 -8.82 12.47 -20.61
C CYS A 28 -10.23 13.02 -20.32
N PRO A 29 -10.91 12.47 -19.30
CA PRO A 29 -12.20 13.03 -18.88
C PRO A 29 -12.01 14.46 -18.37
N ALA A 30 -13.05 15.28 -18.50
CA ALA A 30 -13.05 16.61 -17.91
C ALA A 30 -13.13 16.50 -16.36
N GLY A 31 -12.37 17.35 -15.69
CA GLY A 31 -12.39 17.43 -14.22
C GLY A 31 -11.30 18.35 -13.71
N THR A 32 -11.45 18.87 -12.51
CA THR A 32 -10.50 19.79 -11.88
C THR A 32 -9.18 19.14 -11.52
N ASN A 33 -9.20 17.84 -11.22
CA ASN A 33 -8.03 17.04 -10.85
C ASN A 33 -7.41 16.30 -12.04
N VAL A 34 -7.93 16.47 -13.26
CA VAL A 34 -7.51 15.70 -14.43
C VAL A 34 -6.92 16.61 -15.49
N SER A 35 -5.78 16.24 -16.03
CA SER A 35 -5.11 16.92 -17.14
C SER A 35 -4.53 15.92 -18.13
N THR A 36 -4.23 16.38 -19.36
CA THR A 36 -3.48 15.57 -20.32
C THR A 36 -1.99 15.65 -20.00
N ASP A 37 -1.28 14.54 -20.11
CA ASP A 37 0.17 14.46 -19.95
C ASP A 37 0.83 13.89 -21.22
N THR A 38 2.16 13.85 -21.22
CA THR A 38 2.96 13.32 -22.31
C THR A 38 2.66 11.83 -22.53
N ALA A 39 2.36 11.46 -23.76
CA ALA A 39 2.13 10.06 -24.14
C ALA A 39 3.34 9.15 -23.80
N ILE A 40 3.05 7.93 -23.39
CA ILE A 40 4.06 6.91 -23.07
C ILE A 40 3.82 5.69 -23.95
N ALA A 41 4.86 5.25 -24.66
CA ALA A 41 4.80 4.11 -25.59
C ALA A 41 3.57 4.18 -26.55
N GLY A 42 3.21 5.40 -26.97
CA GLY A 42 2.07 5.66 -27.85
C GLY A 42 0.71 5.75 -27.15
N ASN A 43 0.62 5.41 -25.87
CA ASN A 43 -0.64 5.49 -25.12
C ASN A 43 -0.94 6.94 -24.70
N THR A 44 -2.21 7.32 -24.74
CA THR A 44 -2.68 8.55 -24.08
C THR A 44 -2.48 8.46 -22.59
N VAL A 45 -1.93 9.51 -21.99
CA VAL A 45 -1.72 9.62 -20.53
C VAL A 45 -2.58 10.76 -20.00
N CYS A 46 -3.34 10.46 -18.95
CA CYS A 46 -4.09 11.43 -18.17
C CYS A 46 -3.49 11.53 -16.77
N ALA A 47 -3.15 12.73 -16.31
CA ALA A 47 -2.62 12.95 -14.97
C ALA A 47 -3.74 13.30 -14.00
N ILE A 48 -3.65 12.76 -12.78
CA ILE A 48 -4.43 13.19 -11.61
C ILE A 48 -3.52 13.87 -10.61
N SER A 49 -4.00 14.94 -9.97
CA SER A 49 -3.17 15.76 -9.07
C SER A 49 -3.97 16.39 -7.95
N GLY A 50 -3.27 16.71 -6.85
CA GLY A 50 -3.81 17.44 -5.70
C GLY A 50 -4.94 16.71 -4.98
N VAL A 51 -5.82 17.46 -4.33
CA VAL A 51 -6.90 16.92 -3.50
C VAL A 51 -8.15 16.65 -4.35
N ILE A 52 -8.54 15.39 -4.46
CA ILE A 52 -9.78 14.95 -5.10
C ILE A 52 -10.93 15.13 -4.09
N LYS A 53 -11.75 16.15 -4.28
CA LYS A 53 -12.86 16.50 -3.37
C LYS A 53 -14.21 15.91 -3.76
N GLU A 54 -14.32 15.44 -4.99
CA GLU A 54 -15.53 14.81 -5.52
C GLU A 54 -15.20 13.40 -5.99
N ASP A 55 -16.19 12.53 -6.07
CA ASP A 55 -15.98 11.16 -6.55
C ASP A 55 -15.42 11.19 -7.97
N LEU A 56 -14.27 10.53 -8.14
CA LEU A 56 -13.58 10.41 -9.43
C LEU A 56 -13.56 8.95 -9.89
N THR A 57 -14.00 8.71 -11.12
CA THR A 57 -13.90 7.40 -11.76
C THR A 57 -12.88 7.44 -12.89
N LEU A 58 -11.86 6.59 -12.79
CA LEU A 58 -10.86 6.38 -13.83
C LEU A 58 -11.43 5.50 -14.95
N THR A 59 -10.74 5.48 -16.11
CA THR A 59 -11.14 4.67 -17.26
C THR A 59 -9.99 3.77 -17.71
N ASP A 60 -10.30 2.60 -18.31
CA ASP A 60 -9.30 1.61 -18.75
C ASP A 60 -8.83 1.83 -20.20
N ASN A 61 -9.17 2.95 -20.82
CA ASN A 61 -8.80 3.29 -22.21
C ASN A 61 -7.67 4.33 -22.33
N VAL A 62 -7.06 4.71 -21.20
CA VAL A 62 -5.89 5.59 -21.08
C VAL A 62 -4.97 5.07 -19.99
N ILE A 63 -3.72 5.54 -19.96
CA ILE A 63 -2.84 5.38 -18.82
C ILE A 63 -3.07 6.55 -17.86
N TRP A 64 -3.15 6.29 -16.58
CA TRP A 64 -3.26 7.31 -15.57
C TRP A 64 -1.92 7.58 -14.91
N ARG A 65 -1.60 8.83 -14.65
CA ARG A 65 -0.40 9.26 -13.95
C ARG A 65 -0.73 9.97 -12.64
N LEU A 66 -0.07 9.60 -11.56
CA LEU A 66 -0.01 10.42 -10.36
C LEU A 66 0.94 11.60 -10.63
N LEU A 67 0.51 12.82 -10.34
CA LEU A 67 1.32 14.03 -10.48
C LEU A 67 1.55 14.64 -9.11
N GLY A 68 2.67 14.32 -8.50
CA GLY A 68 2.98 14.60 -7.11
C GLY A 68 2.10 13.81 -6.14
N LYS A 69 1.95 14.32 -4.91
CA LYS A 69 1.02 13.77 -3.91
C LYS A 69 -0.42 13.94 -4.40
N VAL A 70 -1.12 12.81 -4.56
CA VAL A 70 -2.55 12.78 -4.88
C VAL A 70 -3.32 12.39 -3.61
N GLU A 71 -4.27 13.20 -3.21
CA GLU A 71 -5.05 13.01 -1.99
C GLU A 71 -6.51 12.72 -2.33
N VAL A 72 -7.04 11.61 -1.84
CA VAL A 72 -8.46 11.28 -1.99
C VAL A 72 -9.20 11.82 -0.79
N GLY A 73 -9.98 12.86 -1.00
CA GLY A 73 -10.66 13.64 0.02
C GLY A 73 -9.74 14.46 0.90
N ALA A 74 -10.30 15.04 1.94
CA ALA A 74 -9.61 15.68 3.04
C ALA A 74 -10.05 15.03 4.36
N ASP A 75 -9.13 14.84 5.28
CA ASP A 75 -9.35 14.14 6.55
C ASP A 75 -10.58 14.67 7.32
N ILE A 76 -11.56 13.82 7.55
CA ILE A 76 -12.79 14.15 8.30
C ILE A 76 -12.67 13.99 9.82
N GLY A 77 -11.50 13.58 10.33
CA GLY A 77 -11.25 13.32 11.74
C GLY A 77 -11.70 11.94 12.21
N GLY A 78 -11.27 11.54 13.39
CA GLY A 78 -11.57 10.23 13.97
C GLY A 78 -13.06 10.01 14.26
N ASP A 79 -13.82 11.07 14.54
CA ASP A 79 -15.27 11.05 14.74
C ASP A 79 -16.09 11.45 13.49
N GLY A 80 -15.40 11.88 12.42
CA GLY A 80 -16.04 12.34 11.19
C GLY A 80 -16.56 13.77 11.21
N SER A 81 -16.15 14.59 12.19
CA SER A 81 -16.69 15.95 12.40
C SER A 81 -15.64 17.07 12.19
N LYS A 82 -14.46 16.75 11.72
CA LYS A 82 -13.38 17.73 11.54
C LYS A 82 -13.75 18.81 10.54
N THR A 83 -13.66 20.06 10.97
CA THR A 83 -13.89 21.23 10.11
C THR A 83 -12.94 21.22 8.91
N GLY A 84 -13.49 21.40 7.72
CA GLY A 84 -12.73 21.35 6.46
C GLY A 84 -12.46 19.94 5.95
N GLY A 85 -12.93 18.90 6.66
CA GLY A 85 -12.93 17.53 6.17
C GLY A 85 -13.91 17.35 5.02
N ASP A 86 -13.50 16.54 4.03
CA ASP A 86 -14.29 16.30 2.82
C ASP A 86 -14.00 14.88 2.31
N ALA A 87 -15.01 14.04 2.29
CA ALA A 87 -14.85 12.64 1.89
C ALA A 87 -15.11 12.47 0.39
N ALA A 88 -14.26 11.73 -0.28
CA ALA A 88 -14.38 11.42 -1.70
C ALA A 88 -14.10 9.94 -1.98
N VAL A 89 -14.52 9.46 -3.15
CA VAL A 89 -14.27 8.10 -3.61
C VAL A 89 -13.46 8.13 -4.91
N LEU A 90 -12.31 7.47 -4.91
CA LEU A 90 -11.57 7.17 -6.14
C LEU A 90 -11.96 5.79 -6.65
N ASN A 91 -12.71 5.74 -7.74
CA ASN A 91 -13.13 4.50 -8.40
C ASN A 91 -12.13 4.11 -9.49
N ILE A 92 -11.54 2.92 -9.34
CA ILE A 92 -10.54 2.38 -10.26
C ILE A 92 -11.08 1.05 -10.83
N PRO A 93 -11.63 1.04 -12.05
CA PRO A 93 -12.16 -0.18 -12.64
C PRO A 93 -11.05 -1.13 -13.10
N ALA A 94 -11.46 -2.36 -13.43
CA ALA A 94 -10.56 -3.43 -13.84
C ALA A 94 -9.78 -3.05 -15.12
N GLY A 95 -8.47 -3.32 -15.10
CA GLY A 95 -7.56 -3.09 -16.22
C GLY A 95 -6.92 -1.70 -16.26
N VAL A 96 -7.26 -0.82 -15.32
CA VAL A 96 -6.62 0.49 -15.22
C VAL A 96 -5.16 0.33 -14.82
N THR A 97 -4.29 1.05 -15.52
CA THR A 97 -2.88 1.21 -15.17
C THR A 97 -2.63 2.63 -14.68
N ILE A 98 -2.04 2.73 -13.50
CA ILE A 98 -1.64 3.99 -12.86
C ILE A 98 -0.12 3.99 -12.77
N ILE A 99 0.50 5.08 -13.22
CA ILE A 99 1.94 5.24 -13.19
C ILE A 99 2.36 6.43 -12.34
N ALA A 100 3.54 6.30 -11.77
CA ALA A 100 4.36 7.39 -11.26
C ALA A 100 5.53 7.67 -12.22
N LYS A 101 6.08 8.88 -12.18
CA LYS A 101 7.29 9.29 -12.94
C LYS A 101 8.39 9.82 -12.06
N THR A 102 8.08 10.14 -10.82
CA THR A 102 9.01 10.74 -9.87
C THR A 102 8.80 10.15 -8.48
N THR A 103 9.78 10.32 -7.63
CA THR A 103 9.75 9.89 -6.23
C THR A 103 8.70 10.61 -5.40
N ASP A 104 8.30 11.82 -5.81
CA ASP A 104 7.25 12.61 -5.12
C ASP A 104 5.83 12.17 -5.49
N ASP A 105 5.70 11.24 -6.43
CA ASP A 105 4.40 10.72 -6.85
C ASP A 105 3.96 9.62 -5.88
N TYR A 106 2.85 9.83 -5.17
CA TYR A 106 2.20 8.84 -4.30
C TYR A 106 0.74 9.19 -4.07
N ILE A 107 -0.02 8.27 -3.49
CA ILE A 107 -1.43 8.48 -3.22
C ILE A 107 -1.75 8.31 -1.74
N VAL A 108 -2.57 9.22 -1.20
CA VAL A 108 -3.09 9.16 0.17
C VAL A 108 -4.62 9.13 0.12
N VAL A 109 -5.23 8.11 0.70
CA VAL A 109 -6.67 8.04 0.93
C VAL A 109 -6.94 8.45 2.36
N HIS A 110 -7.50 9.65 2.56
CA HIS A 110 -7.76 10.20 3.88
C HIS A 110 -8.94 9.52 4.59
N ARG A 111 -8.98 9.63 5.92
CA ARG A 111 -10.09 9.10 6.74
C ARG A 111 -11.44 9.60 6.24
N GLY A 112 -12.38 8.65 6.10
CA GLY A 112 -13.72 8.91 5.55
C GLY A 112 -13.80 8.77 4.04
N SER A 113 -12.70 8.90 3.33
CA SER A 113 -12.62 8.68 1.88
C SER A 113 -12.39 7.20 1.55
N LYS A 114 -12.52 6.87 0.26
CA LYS A 114 -12.38 5.48 -0.19
C LYS A 114 -11.59 5.37 -1.49
N ILE A 115 -10.85 4.26 -1.59
CA ILE A 115 -10.34 3.75 -2.86
C ILE A 115 -11.13 2.50 -3.24
N GLU A 116 -11.81 2.52 -4.37
CA GLU A 116 -12.58 1.40 -4.91
C GLU A 116 -11.84 0.81 -6.12
N ALA A 117 -10.73 0.12 -5.85
CA ALA A 117 -9.89 -0.52 -6.84
C ALA A 117 -10.35 -1.97 -7.05
N LYS A 118 -11.22 -2.18 -8.04
CA LYS A 118 -11.92 -3.44 -8.29
C LYS A 118 -11.45 -4.07 -9.60
N GLY A 119 -10.25 -4.64 -9.58
CA GLY A 119 -9.72 -5.44 -10.70
C GLY A 119 -10.37 -6.83 -10.80
N THR A 120 -9.93 -7.58 -11.79
CA THR A 120 -10.27 -9.01 -11.98
C THR A 120 -8.99 -9.78 -12.30
N ALA A 121 -9.05 -11.12 -12.21
CA ALA A 121 -7.89 -11.96 -12.51
C ALA A 121 -7.38 -11.78 -13.97
N SER A 122 -8.28 -11.47 -14.92
CA SER A 122 -7.92 -11.22 -16.32
C SER A 122 -7.61 -9.76 -16.64
N LYS A 123 -8.01 -8.83 -15.77
CA LYS A 123 -7.80 -7.38 -15.89
C LYS A 123 -7.43 -6.82 -14.51
N PRO A 124 -6.22 -7.11 -13.99
CA PRO A 124 -5.77 -6.52 -12.73
C PRO A 124 -5.60 -5.00 -12.88
N ILE A 125 -5.63 -4.31 -11.75
CA ILE A 125 -5.23 -2.91 -11.64
C ILE A 125 -3.75 -2.89 -11.30
N VAL A 126 -2.97 -2.05 -11.98
CA VAL A 126 -1.52 -1.97 -11.79
C VAL A 126 -1.10 -0.56 -11.43
N PHE A 127 -0.40 -0.42 -10.31
CA PHE A 127 0.34 0.78 -9.93
C PHE A 127 1.82 0.49 -10.14
N THR A 128 2.51 1.28 -10.97
CA THR A 128 3.89 1.03 -11.33
C THR A 128 4.62 2.33 -11.72
N HIS A 129 5.87 2.23 -12.15
CA HIS A 129 6.64 3.38 -12.64
C HIS A 129 6.60 3.47 -14.18
N SER A 130 6.68 4.67 -14.73
CA SER A 130 6.61 4.93 -16.17
C SER A 130 7.68 4.18 -16.97
N THR A 131 8.86 3.99 -16.40
CA THR A 131 9.98 3.27 -17.04
C THR A 131 9.71 1.79 -17.29
N VAL A 132 8.76 1.20 -16.56
CA VAL A 132 8.29 -0.17 -16.82
C VAL A 132 7.51 -0.21 -18.14
N LEU A 133 6.65 0.78 -18.36
CA LEU A 133 5.79 0.85 -19.54
C LEU A 133 6.54 1.23 -20.82
N ASP A 134 7.52 2.11 -20.73
CA ASP A 134 8.33 2.52 -21.89
C ASP A 134 9.54 1.61 -22.11
N GLY A 135 9.77 0.63 -21.24
CA GLY A 135 10.85 -0.34 -21.36
C GLY A 135 12.23 0.23 -21.01
N THR A 136 12.31 1.39 -20.37
CA THR A 136 13.59 2.04 -20.00
C THR A 136 14.03 1.70 -18.58
N ILE A 137 13.25 0.92 -17.83
CA ILE A 137 13.62 0.51 -16.49
C ILE A 137 14.96 -0.25 -16.49
N THR A 138 15.86 0.19 -15.65
CA THR A 138 17.15 -0.49 -15.44
C THR A 138 17.03 -1.45 -14.26
N ASN A 139 17.63 -2.65 -14.38
CA ASN A 139 17.61 -3.67 -13.33
C ASN A 139 16.19 -3.98 -12.83
N ALA A 140 15.25 -4.22 -13.74
CA ALA A 140 13.84 -4.39 -13.42
C ALA A 140 13.55 -5.41 -12.30
N SER A 141 14.41 -6.42 -12.14
CA SER A 141 14.28 -7.44 -11.08
C SER A 141 14.64 -6.94 -9.68
N THR A 142 15.33 -5.81 -9.56
CA THR A 142 15.79 -5.24 -8.29
C THR A 142 15.50 -3.75 -8.16
N ALA A 143 14.91 -3.12 -9.17
CA ALA A 143 14.53 -1.70 -9.12
C ALA A 143 13.44 -1.47 -8.07
N ARG A 144 13.67 -0.57 -7.13
CA ARG A 144 12.82 -0.21 -6.00
C ARG A 144 12.86 1.30 -5.77
N GLY A 145 11.97 1.84 -4.93
CA GLY A 145 12.02 3.25 -4.52
C GLY A 145 11.85 4.25 -5.67
N LEU A 146 11.20 3.86 -6.76
CA LEU A 146 11.03 4.74 -7.91
C LEU A 146 9.89 5.76 -7.71
N TRP A 147 9.02 5.51 -6.75
CA TRP A 147 7.91 6.36 -6.34
C TRP A 147 7.46 6.03 -4.91
N GLY A 148 6.57 6.83 -4.31
CA GLY A 148 6.21 6.66 -2.92
C GLY A 148 5.44 5.37 -2.64
N GLY A 149 4.22 5.22 -3.14
CA GLY A 149 3.36 4.08 -2.84
C GLY A 149 1.91 4.47 -2.60
N VAL A 150 1.17 3.59 -1.91
CA VAL A 150 -0.26 3.75 -1.63
C VAL A 150 -0.50 3.80 -0.13
N VAL A 151 -0.96 4.94 0.38
CA VAL A 151 -1.29 5.15 1.80
C VAL A 151 -2.80 5.19 1.98
N ILE A 152 -3.34 4.32 2.83
CA ILE A 152 -4.77 4.24 3.12
C ILE A 152 -4.98 4.46 4.60
N LEU A 153 -5.77 5.47 4.95
CA LEU A 153 -5.99 5.90 6.32
C LEU A 153 -7.43 5.62 6.75
N GLY A 154 -7.58 5.11 7.95
CA GLY A 154 -8.88 4.78 8.54
C GLY A 154 -9.05 5.35 9.93
N ARG A 155 -10.23 5.10 10.49
CA ARG A 155 -10.68 5.55 11.82
C ARG A 155 -10.74 4.41 12.82
N ALA A 156 -10.11 3.28 12.55
CA ALA A 156 -10.03 2.18 13.50
C ALA A 156 -9.05 2.50 14.64
N PRO A 157 -9.11 1.77 15.76
CA PRO A 157 -8.24 2.03 16.90
C PRO A 157 -6.75 1.80 16.59
N ILE A 158 -5.93 2.68 17.17
CA ILE A 158 -4.48 2.53 17.33
C ILE A 158 -4.13 2.60 18.82
N ASN A 159 -2.92 2.22 19.20
CA ASN A 159 -2.46 2.33 20.58
C ASN A 159 -1.44 3.46 20.80
N LYS A 160 -1.00 4.15 19.75
CA LYS A 160 0.05 5.19 19.75
C LYS A 160 -0.51 6.56 20.19
N CYS A 161 -1.15 6.63 21.35
CA CYS A 161 -1.66 7.85 21.95
C CYS A 161 -1.68 7.71 23.48
N SER A 162 -1.98 8.80 24.21
CA SER A 162 -2.06 8.77 25.67
C SER A 162 -3.19 7.84 26.16
N ASN A 163 -3.05 7.36 27.40
CA ASN A 163 -4.02 6.43 28.00
C ASN A 163 -5.47 6.95 27.97
N GLU A 164 -5.63 8.26 28.14
CA GLU A 164 -6.94 8.92 28.20
C GLU A 164 -7.63 8.96 26.83
N LEU A 165 -6.83 8.94 25.75
CA LEU A 165 -7.36 9.01 24.37
C LEU A 165 -7.60 7.64 23.75
N ARG A 166 -7.00 6.57 24.30
CA ARG A 166 -7.14 5.22 23.72
C ARG A 166 -8.58 4.76 23.67
N GLY A 167 -8.97 4.23 22.52
CA GLY A 167 -10.34 3.80 22.25
C GLY A 167 -11.32 4.94 22.01
N THR A 168 -10.85 6.19 21.95
CA THR A 168 -11.66 7.35 21.58
C THR A 168 -11.32 7.85 20.18
N ALA A 169 -12.17 8.68 19.62
CA ALA A 169 -11.94 9.33 18.33
C ALA A 169 -10.69 10.24 18.31
N GLY A 170 -10.26 10.72 19.49
CA GLY A 170 -9.08 11.56 19.64
C GLY A 170 -7.74 10.80 19.68
N CYS A 171 -7.76 9.46 19.61
CA CYS A 171 -6.55 8.68 19.47
C CYS A 171 -6.08 8.70 18.00
N GLU A 172 -5.30 9.69 17.66
CA GLU A 172 -4.88 10.02 16.31
C GLU A 172 -3.37 10.18 16.22
N LYS A 173 -2.79 9.83 15.07
CA LYS A 173 -1.38 9.98 14.78
C LYS A 173 -1.17 10.22 13.30
N ALA A 174 -0.14 10.98 12.92
CA ALA A 174 0.32 10.99 11.53
C ALA A 174 1.00 9.66 11.19
N VAL A 175 0.79 9.19 9.98
CA VAL A 175 1.57 8.05 9.44
C VAL A 175 3.01 8.50 9.23
N GLU A 176 3.92 7.56 9.25
CA GLU A 176 5.33 7.78 8.97
C GLU A 176 5.54 8.50 7.62
N GLY A 177 6.57 9.32 7.51
CA GLY A 177 6.83 10.11 6.30
C GLY A 177 5.84 11.24 6.02
N SER A 178 4.86 11.50 6.89
CA SER A 178 3.86 12.54 6.68
C SER A 178 3.53 13.32 7.94
N THR A 179 3.16 14.60 7.77
CA THR A 179 2.68 15.46 8.87
C THR A 179 1.17 15.68 8.83
N ASP A 180 0.53 15.35 7.72
CA ASP A 180 -0.88 15.66 7.44
C ASP A 180 -1.74 14.40 7.11
N ALA A 181 -1.10 13.27 6.86
CA ALA A 181 -1.77 11.98 6.67
C ALA A 181 -2.12 11.35 8.03
N ILE A 182 -3.22 11.80 8.62
CA ILE A 182 -3.63 11.43 9.97
C ILE A 182 -4.49 10.17 9.94
N MET A 183 -4.19 9.22 10.83
CA MET A 183 -4.92 7.98 11.04
C MET A 183 -5.40 7.84 12.49
N GLY A 184 -6.31 6.91 12.72
CA GLY A 184 -6.79 6.59 14.07
C GLY A 184 -8.20 7.09 14.36
N GLY A 185 -8.75 6.57 15.42
CA GLY A 185 -10.13 6.83 15.87
C GLY A 185 -10.66 5.70 16.75
N ALA A 186 -11.98 5.52 16.76
CA ALA A 186 -12.66 4.52 17.59
C ALA A 186 -13.62 3.61 16.80
N LEU A 187 -13.45 3.49 15.48
CA LEU A 187 -14.37 2.75 14.60
C LEU A 187 -13.69 1.49 14.02
N PRO A 188 -13.66 0.36 14.72
CA PRO A 188 -13.00 -0.85 14.24
C PRO A 188 -13.63 -1.42 12.94
N GLY A 189 -14.87 -1.07 12.64
CA GLY A 189 -15.58 -1.43 11.41
C GLY A 189 -15.47 -0.38 10.29
N ASP A 190 -14.57 0.60 10.39
CA ASP A 190 -14.39 1.62 9.36
C ASP A 190 -14.12 1.01 7.98
N ASN A 191 -14.46 1.76 6.93
CA ASN A 191 -14.39 1.26 5.55
C ASN A 191 -13.72 2.29 4.64
N SER A 192 -12.49 2.03 4.29
CA SER A 192 -11.68 2.82 3.36
C SER A 192 -11.77 2.33 1.89
N GLY A 193 -12.68 1.39 1.58
CA GLY A 193 -12.96 0.92 0.23
C GLY A 193 -12.56 -0.53 -0.05
N THR A 194 -12.12 -0.78 -1.27
CA THR A 194 -11.82 -2.13 -1.78
C THR A 194 -10.49 -2.10 -2.55
N LEU A 195 -9.58 -3.00 -2.22
CA LEU A 195 -8.44 -3.38 -3.06
C LEU A 195 -8.63 -4.83 -3.50
N ARG A 196 -8.91 -5.06 -4.76
CA ARG A 196 -9.07 -6.42 -5.28
C ARG A 196 -8.43 -6.56 -6.65
N PHE A 197 -7.60 -7.61 -6.82
CA PHE A 197 -6.74 -7.82 -7.98
C PHE A 197 -5.94 -6.55 -8.32
N VAL A 198 -5.18 -6.10 -7.33
CA VAL A 198 -4.32 -4.90 -7.40
C VAL A 198 -2.87 -5.33 -7.31
N ARG A 199 -2.02 -4.75 -8.13
CA ARG A 199 -0.57 -4.91 -8.09
C ARG A 199 0.08 -3.55 -7.89
N VAL A 200 1.04 -3.46 -6.95
CA VAL A 200 1.88 -2.29 -6.69
C VAL A 200 3.33 -2.70 -6.92
N GLU A 201 4.06 -1.93 -7.71
CA GLU A 201 5.42 -2.28 -8.12
C GLU A 201 6.39 -1.11 -7.99
N HIS A 202 7.63 -1.40 -7.56
CA HIS A 202 8.77 -0.48 -7.58
C HIS A 202 8.58 0.78 -6.72
N ALA A 203 7.73 0.71 -5.69
CA ALA A 203 7.44 1.81 -4.76
C ALA A 203 8.41 1.83 -3.56
N GLY A 204 8.07 2.58 -2.51
CA GLY A 204 8.80 2.61 -1.25
C GLY A 204 9.86 3.69 -1.16
N TYR A 205 9.68 4.84 -1.82
CA TYR A 205 10.68 5.91 -1.77
C TYR A 205 10.78 6.55 -0.40
N GLU A 206 12.01 6.79 0.07
CA GLU A 206 12.32 7.52 1.28
C GLU A 206 12.02 9.02 1.09
N ILE A 207 10.94 9.51 1.69
CA ILE A 207 10.54 10.92 1.57
C ILE A 207 11.46 11.83 2.42
N PHE A 208 11.85 11.37 3.59
CA PHE A 208 12.81 12.02 4.48
C PHE A 208 13.72 10.95 5.10
N PRO A 209 14.98 11.25 5.44
CA PRO A 209 15.90 10.28 6.03
C PRO A 209 15.30 9.49 7.21
N GLY A 210 15.17 8.16 7.05
CA GLY A 210 14.54 7.25 8.00
C GLY A 210 13.01 7.39 8.07
N ASN A 211 12.37 7.85 7.00
CA ASN A 211 10.92 7.91 6.85
C ASN A 211 10.55 7.56 5.41
N GLU A 212 10.49 6.31 5.15
CA GLU A 212 10.14 5.71 3.89
C GLU A 212 8.61 5.54 3.75
N LEU A 213 8.14 5.45 2.52
CA LEU A 213 6.80 4.98 2.25
C LEU A 213 6.83 3.51 1.85
N ASN A 214 5.86 2.78 2.32
CA ASN A 214 5.70 1.37 1.98
C ASN A 214 5.07 1.15 0.60
N GLY A 215 5.08 -0.08 0.11
CA GLY A 215 4.29 -0.43 -1.06
C GLY A 215 2.82 -0.11 -0.85
N ILE A 216 2.27 -0.61 0.25
CA ILE A 216 0.95 -0.22 0.75
C ILE A 216 1.02 -0.01 2.26
N THR A 217 0.64 1.19 2.72
CA THR A 217 0.47 1.49 4.15
C THR A 217 -1.00 1.44 4.53
N PHE A 218 -1.35 0.62 5.53
CA PHE A 218 -2.68 0.58 6.14
C PHE A 218 -2.64 1.27 7.52
N GLY A 219 -2.89 2.57 7.56
CA GLY A 219 -2.95 3.35 8.80
C GLY A 219 -4.33 3.31 9.44
N ALA A 220 -4.51 2.59 10.55
CA ALA A 220 -5.77 2.48 11.28
C ALA A 220 -6.97 2.07 10.42
N VAL A 221 -6.76 1.24 9.41
CA VAL A 221 -7.83 0.80 8.50
C VAL A 221 -8.74 -0.21 9.19
N GLY A 222 -10.05 -0.04 9.04
CA GLY A 222 -11.05 -0.86 9.70
C GLY A 222 -11.45 -2.11 8.93
N SER A 223 -12.10 -3.04 9.64
CA SER A 223 -12.54 -4.35 9.11
C SER A 223 -13.64 -4.27 8.05
N GLY A 224 -14.23 -3.12 7.82
CA GLY A 224 -15.16 -2.88 6.71
C GLY A 224 -14.48 -2.74 5.36
N THR A 225 -13.16 -2.54 5.34
CA THR A 225 -12.35 -2.47 4.12
C THR A 225 -12.06 -3.86 3.58
N THR A 226 -12.15 -4.02 2.25
CA THR A 226 -11.86 -5.30 1.58
C THR A 226 -10.46 -5.26 0.96
N VAL A 227 -9.60 -6.22 1.33
CA VAL A 227 -8.28 -6.42 0.73
C VAL A 227 -8.15 -7.88 0.31
N ASP A 228 -8.17 -8.14 -1.01
CA ASP A 228 -8.22 -9.49 -1.55
C ASP A 228 -7.52 -9.57 -2.92
N TYR A 229 -6.64 -10.55 -3.12
CA TYR A 229 -5.81 -10.69 -4.32
C TYR A 229 -4.96 -9.44 -4.60
N VAL A 230 -4.11 -9.09 -3.66
CA VAL A 230 -3.18 -7.96 -3.76
C VAL A 230 -1.75 -8.47 -3.87
N GLN A 231 -0.97 -7.87 -4.74
CA GLN A 231 0.47 -8.11 -4.83
C GLN A 231 1.24 -6.80 -4.68
N VAL A 232 2.31 -6.84 -3.89
CA VAL A 232 3.36 -5.82 -3.89
C VAL A 232 4.67 -6.46 -4.32
N HIS A 233 5.41 -5.79 -5.21
CA HIS A 233 6.61 -6.32 -5.83
C HIS A 233 7.70 -5.28 -5.95
N ASN A 234 8.91 -5.61 -5.52
CA ASN A 234 10.07 -4.72 -5.59
C ASN A 234 9.81 -3.38 -4.87
N ASN A 235 9.47 -3.41 -3.60
CA ASN A 235 9.39 -2.20 -2.78
C ASN A 235 10.73 -1.90 -2.12
N GLU A 236 11.09 -0.63 -1.90
CA GLU A 236 12.37 -0.26 -1.29
C GLU A 236 12.34 -0.46 0.22
N ASP A 237 11.23 -0.15 0.83
CA ASP A 237 10.91 -0.35 2.23
C ASP A 237 9.97 -1.57 2.36
N ASP A 238 9.03 -1.56 3.31
CA ASP A 238 8.14 -2.68 3.53
C ASP A 238 7.20 -2.94 2.36
N CYS A 239 6.91 -4.20 2.15
CA CYS A 239 5.88 -4.57 1.19
C CYS A 239 4.51 -4.02 1.63
N VAL A 240 4.10 -4.33 2.84
CA VAL A 240 2.87 -3.83 3.46
C VAL A 240 3.09 -3.59 4.94
N GLU A 241 2.77 -2.39 5.40
CA GLU A 241 2.83 -2.04 6.81
C GLU A 241 1.45 -1.73 7.38
N PHE A 242 1.20 -2.19 8.61
CA PHE A 242 -0.05 -2.03 9.35
C PHE A 242 0.17 -1.22 10.62
N PHE A 243 -0.16 0.06 10.60
CA PHE A 243 -0.20 0.89 11.81
C PHE A 243 -1.56 0.76 12.50
N GLY A 244 -1.69 -0.20 13.40
CA GLY A 244 -2.95 -0.45 14.11
C GLY A 244 -4.08 -0.89 13.20
N GLY A 245 -5.32 -0.66 13.65
CA GLY A 245 -6.51 -1.02 12.88
C GLY A 245 -6.91 -2.49 12.96
N THR A 246 -7.86 -2.85 12.11
CA THR A 246 -8.56 -4.15 12.15
C THR A 246 -8.82 -4.73 10.76
N VAL A 247 -8.23 -4.18 9.72
CA VAL A 247 -8.44 -4.62 8.33
C VAL A 247 -8.09 -6.10 8.17
N ASN A 248 -8.89 -6.82 7.38
CA ASN A 248 -8.61 -8.21 7.07
C ASN A 248 -8.06 -8.34 5.65
N VAL A 249 -7.04 -9.18 5.49
CA VAL A 249 -6.33 -9.37 4.22
C VAL A 249 -6.42 -10.83 3.79
N LYS A 250 -6.73 -11.06 2.51
CA LYS A 250 -6.66 -12.39 1.89
C LYS A 250 -5.90 -12.35 0.58
N HIS A 251 -5.26 -13.48 0.24
CA HIS A 251 -4.52 -13.66 -0.99
C HIS A 251 -3.53 -12.53 -1.27
N LEU A 252 -2.67 -12.25 -0.28
CA LEU A 252 -1.60 -11.27 -0.39
C LEU A 252 -0.32 -11.96 -0.90
N VAL A 253 0.33 -11.34 -1.86
CA VAL A 253 1.64 -11.75 -2.37
C VAL A 253 2.62 -10.59 -2.18
N CYS A 254 3.67 -10.83 -1.40
CA CYS A 254 4.76 -9.89 -1.18
C CYS A 254 6.05 -10.48 -1.75
N THR A 255 6.72 -9.75 -2.63
CA THR A 255 7.95 -10.23 -3.24
C THR A 255 8.99 -9.14 -3.33
N ASN A 256 10.23 -9.47 -2.90
CA ASN A 256 11.41 -8.63 -3.06
C ASN A 256 11.27 -7.24 -2.40
N ALA A 257 10.77 -7.16 -1.17
CA ALA A 257 10.87 -5.95 -0.36
C ALA A 257 12.34 -5.66 -0.01
N GLY A 258 12.65 -4.40 0.19
CA GLY A 258 14.00 -3.96 0.53
C GLY A 258 14.27 -3.95 2.02
N ASP A 259 13.21 -3.88 2.82
CA ASP A 259 13.20 -4.06 4.27
C ASP A 259 12.27 -5.22 4.62
N ASP A 260 11.24 -5.06 5.39
CA ASP A 260 10.35 -6.14 5.79
C ASP A 260 9.29 -6.46 4.72
N ASN A 261 8.78 -7.68 4.72
CA ASN A 261 7.67 -7.98 3.83
C ASN A 261 6.32 -7.62 4.45
N LEU A 262 6.16 -7.88 5.73
CA LEU A 262 4.99 -7.50 6.51
C LEU A 262 5.46 -6.86 7.80
N ASP A 263 5.24 -5.56 7.97
CA ASP A 263 5.43 -4.90 9.26
C ASP A 263 4.09 -4.64 9.95
N ILE A 264 4.04 -4.92 11.24
CA ILE A 264 2.83 -4.90 12.07
C ILE A 264 3.12 -4.10 13.32
N ASP A 265 2.53 -2.91 13.41
CA ASP A 265 2.76 -2.01 14.53
C ASP A 265 1.45 -1.41 15.10
N TRP A 266 1.56 -0.67 16.17
CA TRP A 266 0.56 0.19 16.82
C TRP A 266 -0.78 -0.48 17.15
N GLY A 267 -0.73 -1.80 17.44
CA GLY A 267 -1.90 -2.52 17.92
C GLY A 267 -2.81 -3.06 16.83
N TYR A 268 -2.26 -3.48 15.70
CA TYR A 268 -3.03 -4.14 14.66
C TYR A 268 -3.63 -5.47 15.13
N THR A 269 -4.94 -5.66 14.90
CA THR A 269 -5.70 -6.84 15.36
C THR A 269 -6.47 -7.56 14.24
N GLY A 270 -6.16 -7.27 12.98
CA GLY A 270 -6.79 -7.88 11.83
C GLY A 270 -6.47 -9.35 11.61
N LYS A 271 -6.97 -9.89 10.51
CA LYS A 271 -6.76 -11.30 10.10
C LYS A 271 -6.09 -11.33 8.75
N MET A 272 -5.13 -12.25 8.59
CA MET A 272 -4.47 -12.50 7.32
C MET A 272 -4.60 -13.97 6.94
N GLN A 273 -4.97 -14.26 5.69
CA GLN A 273 -5.11 -15.62 5.22
C GLN A 273 -4.65 -15.75 3.76
N TYR A 274 -3.96 -16.85 3.45
CA TYR A 274 -3.39 -17.13 2.13
C TYR A 274 -2.37 -16.06 1.73
N VAL A 275 -1.30 -15.94 2.49
CA VAL A 275 -0.21 -15.01 2.24
C VAL A 275 1.01 -15.74 1.72
N LEU A 276 1.55 -15.28 0.61
CA LEU A 276 2.82 -15.73 0.04
C LEU A 276 3.83 -14.60 0.13
N VAL A 277 4.94 -14.87 0.79
CA VAL A 277 6.09 -13.97 0.83
C VAL A 277 7.29 -14.67 0.19
N ALA A 278 8.01 -13.95 -0.68
CA ALA A 278 9.27 -14.40 -1.24
C ALA A 278 10.28 -13.25 -1.25
N GLN A 279 11.32 -13.37 -0.44
CA GLN A 279 12.43 -12.42 -0.42
C GLN A 279 13.32 -12.59 -1.66
N SER A 280 14.01 -11.51 -2.03
CA SER A 280 14.94 -11.53 -3.16
C SER A 280 16.18 -12.38 -2.84
N THR A 281 16.62 -13.16 -3.82
CA THR A 281 17.94 -13.81 -3.82
C THR A 281 18.91 -13.15 -4.80
N LEU A 282 18.47 -12.06 -5.45
CA LEU A 282 19.25 -11.36 -6.49
C LEU A 282 20.16 -10.27 -5.91
N ASP A 283 19.85 -9.82 -4.73
CA ASP A 283 20.63 -8.85 -3.97
C ASP A 283 20.59 -9.20 -2.47
N SER A 284 21.29 -8.43 -1.65
CA SER A 284 21.34 -8.61 -0.19
C SER A 284 20.29 -7.78 0.55
N ARG A 285 19.22 -7.36 -0.12
CA ARG A 285 18.14 -6.56 0.46
C ARG A 285 17.06 -7.46 1.04
N GLY A 286 16.26 -6.89 1.91
CA GLY A 286 15.20 -7.55 2.64
C GLY A 286 15.66 -7.97 4.04
N ASP A 287 14.98 -7.47 5.06
CA ASP A 287 15.22 -7.81 6.47
C ASP A 287 14.31 -8.98 6.87
N HIS A 288 13.17 -8.78 7.46
CA HIS A 288 12.33 -9.87 7.93
C HIS A 288 11.17 -10.18 6.95
N ILE A 289 10.66 -11.39 7.01
CA ILE A 289 9.40 -11.74 6.36
C ILE A 289 8.23 -11.13 7.12
N VAL A 290 8.32 -11.15 8.45
CA VAL A 290 7.38 -10.48 9.34
C VAL A 290 8.17 -9.81 10.46
N GLU A 291 8.08 -8.51 10.58
CA GLU A 291 8.38 -7.78 11.79
C GLU A 291 7.06 -7.46 12.50
N SER A 292 7.01 -7.59 13.81
CA SER A 292 5.84 -7.22 14.59
C SER A 292 6.23 -6.56 15.89
N ASP A 293 5.75 -5.33 16.06
CA ASP A 293 5.91 -4.52 17.25
C ASP A 293 4.54 -4.16 17.83
N ASN A 294 4.51 -3.74 19.07
CA ASN A 294 3.28 -3.22 19.67
C ASN A 294 3.23 -1.69 19.63
N VAL A 295 4.32 -1.02 19.93
CA VAL A 295 4.38 0.46 20.03
C VAL A 295 5.71 1.06 19.56
N ASN A 296 6.56 0.31 18.93
CA ASN A 296 7.85 0.74 18.41
C ASN A 296 8.66 1.54 19.44
N SER A 297 9.23 0.87 20.44
CA SER A 297 10.16 1.42 21.46
C SER A 297 9.77 2.77 22.10
N ASP A 298 8.53 3.24 21.97
CA ASP A 298 8.06 4.47 22.59
C ASP A 298 7.81 4.27 24.09
N ALA A 299 8.86 4.44 24.88
CA ALA A 299 8.82 4.28 26.33
C ALA A 299 7.75 5.14 27.04
N ALA A 300 7.30 6.23 26.40
CA ALA A 300 6.25 7.10 26.93
C ALA A 300 4.87 6.44 26.86
N VAL A 301 4.66 5.52 25.92
CA VAL A 301 3.38 4.82 25.73
C VAL A 301 3.36 3.47 26.48
N GLY A 302 4.49 2.79 26.54
CA GLY A 302 4.70 1.52 27.25
C GLY A 302 4.27 0.29 26.45
N TYR A 303 5.07 -0.75 26.50
CA TYR A 303 4.92 -2.01 25.74
C TYR A 303 3.63 -2.78 26.00
N LEU A 304 2.99 -2.57 27.15
CA LEU A 304 1.72 -3.24 27.50
C LEU A 304 0.48 -2.49 27.00
N THR A 305 0.67 -1.52 26.16
CA THR A 305 -0.40 -0.67 25.61
C THR A 305 -1.42 -1.48 24.82
N THR A 306 -2.68 -1.10 24.94
CA THR A 306 -3.81 -1.73 24.23
C THR A 306 -4.46 -0.77 23.26
N PRO A 307 -5.02 -1.27 22.12
CA PRO A 307 -4.98 -2.67 21.69
C PRO A 307 -3.56 -3.15 21.47
N ARG A 308 -3.27 -4.43 21.78
CA ARG A 308 -1.99 -5.02 21.43
C ARG A 308 -2.01 -5.53 20.00
N SER A 309 -0.89 -5.41 19.31
CA SER A 309 -0.68 -6.08 18.03
C SER A 309 -0.88 -7.59 18.22
N SER A 310 -1.93 -8.11 17.64
CA SER A 310 -2.34 -9.50 17.80
C SER A 310 -3.05 -10.02 16.55
N PRO A 311 -2.39 -9.98 15.37
CA PRO A 311 -2.96 -10.46 14.12
C PRO A 311 -3.30 -11.95 14.24
N LYS A 312 -4.33 -12.38 13.48
CA LYS A 312 -4.63 -13.80 13.33
C LYS A 312 -4.21 -14.23 11.93
N ILE A 313 -3.22 -15.09 11.87
CA ILE A 313 -2.53 -15.47 10.65
C ILE A 313 -2.78 -16.94 10.34
N ALA A 314 -3.15 -17.27 9.09
CA ALA A 314 -3.35 -18.65 8.66
C ALA A 314 -2.97 -18.85 7.18
N ASN A 315 -2.50 -20.05 6.83
CA ASN A 315 -2.13 -20.44 5.47
C ASN A 315 -1.07 -19.50 4.86
N PHE A 316 0.04 -19.34 5.56
CA PHE A 316 1.21 -18.60 5.11
C PHE A 316 2.22 -19.52 4.44
N THR A 317 2.86 -18.99 3.38
CA THR A 317 4.06 -19.58 2.76
C THR A 317 5.15 -18.52 2.72
N PHE A 318 6.28 -18.82 3.35
CA PHE A 318 7.44 -17.94 3.43
C PHE A 318 8.62 -18.56 2.68
N ILE A 319 9.25 -17.78 1.82
CA ILE A 319 10.47 -18.13 1.11
C ILE A 319 11.51 -17.07 1.48
N SER A 320 12.34 -17.39 2.47
CA SER A 320 13.41 -16.49 2.93
C SER A 320 14.63 -16.57 2.00
N ASN A 321 15.33 -15.46 1.89
CA ASN A 321 16.67 -15.39 1.26
C ASN A 321 17.77 -15.92 2.18
N GLY A 322 17.48 -16.16 3.46
CA GLY A 322 18.43 -16.69 4.45
C GLY A 322 19.39 -15.63 5.01
N GLN A 323 19.10 -14.34 4.86
CA GLN A 323 19.96 -13.25 5.34
C GLN A 323 19.75 -12.99 6.84
N ASP A 324 18.48 -12.89 7.27
CA ASP A 324 18.09 -12.54 8.62
C ASP A 324 17.00 -13.48 9.17
N ASP A 325 16.60 -13.27 10.42
CA ASP A 325 15.53 -14.02 11.06
C ASP A 325 14.20 -13.80 10.30
N ALA A 326 13.56 -14.87 9.88
CA ALA A 326 12.34 -14.77 9.07
C ALA A 326 11.19 -14.06 9.79
N ILE A 327 11.13 -14.16 11.11
CA ILE A 327 10.09 -13.52 11.93
C ILE A 327 10.77 -12.87 13.14
N LYS A 328 10.56 -11.57 13.27
CA LYS A 328 11.00 -10.77 14.41
C LYS A 328 9.79 -10.25 15.18
N LEU A 329 9.71 -10.60 16.43
CA LEU A 329 8.69 -10.08 17.34
C LEU A 329 9.36 -9.16 18.34
N LYS A 330 8.96 -7.91 18.36
CA LYS A 330 9.37 -6.91 19.34
C LYS A 330 8.30 -6.75 20.42
N GLU A 331 8.68 -6.29 21.61
CA GLU A 331 7.75 -6.10 22.73
C GLU A 331 6.97 -4.78 22.67
#